data_b7f40bca06779a7930ae0bc80a7f0764
#
_entry.id   b7f40bca06779a7930ae0bc80a7f0764
#
_cell.length_a   1.000
_cell.length_b   1.000
_cell.length_c   1.000
_cell.angle_alpha   90.00
_cell.angle_beta   90.00
_cell.angle_gamma   90.00
#
_symmetry.space_group_name_H-M   'P 1'
#
loop_
_entity.id
_entity.type
_entity.pdbx_description
1 polymer ?
#
loop_
_entity_poly.entity_id
_entity_poly.type
_entity_poly.pdbx_seq_one_letter_code
_entity_poly.pdbx_strand_id
1 'polypeptide(L)'
;KPQRQPNFNQPEPSYWGWVLGNVVPEVLGANITFAVRTRFVLLRDLGSALSPTNAFNFIQGLETLPIRFKKHQDNAEKVAKYLKDKKNVNRVIHPKYQHDIYKKRAEKYMEDGFGPLVGFELDGGIEAGKNFIDNLELIYHVANIGDARTLAIHPASTTHSQLNTEDQLRAGV
;
A
#
# COMPACT_ATOMS: atom_id res chain seq x y z
N LYS A 1 1.19 17.34 12.76
CA LYS A 1 1.89 18.38 13.54
C LYS A 1 3.25 18.57 12.90
N PRO A 2 3.66 19.80 12.45
CA PRO A 2 4.95 20.06 11.80
C PRO A 2 6.14 19.61 12.65
N GLN A 3 6.04 19.74 13.97
CA GLN A 3 7.09 19.38 14.92
C GLN A 3 7.52 17.90 14.83
N ARG A 4 6.69 17.02 14.24
CA ARG A 4 7.03 15.61 14.03
C ARG A 4 7.80 15.36 12.72
N GLN A 5 7.96 16.39 11.89
CA GLN A 5 8.60 16.29 10.59
C GLN A 5 9.91 17.07 10.60
N PRO A 6 11.07 16.42 10.64
CA PRO A 6 12.37 17.10 10.72
C PRO A 6 12.54 18.16 9.63
N ASN A 7 12.11 17.86 8.41
CA ASN A 7 12.23 18.76 7.25
C ASN A 7 11.46 20.09 7.39
N PHE A 8 10.55 20.21 8.36
CA PHE A 8 9.83 21.46 8.62
C PHE A 8 10.46 22.27 9.75
N ASN A 9 11.35 21.65 10.51
CA ASN A 9 11.95 22.23 11.72
C ASN A 9 13.43 22.58 11.53
N GLN A 10 13.94 22.44 10.32
CA GLN A 10 15.30 22.84 9.93
C GLN A 10 15.25 24.09 9.06
N PRO A 11 16.29 24.92 9.07
CA PRO A 11 16.41 26.04 8.15
C PRO A 11 16.35 25.55 6.70
N GLU A 12 15.49 26.15 5.88
CA GLU A 12 15.38 25.85 4.45
C GLU A 12 16.31 26.77 3.66
N PRO A 13 17.41 26.24 3.08
CA PRO A 13 18.42 27.07 2.40
C PRO A 13 17.85 27.87 1.23
N SER A 14 16.90 27.27 0.47
CA SER A 14 16.25 27.91 -0.68
C SER A 14 15.38 29.12 -0.29
N TYR A 15 15.08 29.28 0.99
CA TYR A 15 14.17 30.31 1.54
C TYR A 15 14.84 31.04 2.72
N TRP A 16 16.04 31.58 2.49
CA TRP A 16 16.78 32.42 3.44
C TRP A 16 16.97 31.80 4.84
N GLY A 17 17.00 30.48 4.92
CA GLY A 17 17.13 29.80 6.20
C GLY A 17 15.86 29.80 7.07
N TRP A 18 14.69 30.07 6.52
CA TRP A 18 13.44 30.03 7.28
C TRP A 18 13.14 28.62 7.76
N VAL A 19 12.67 28.49 8.98
CA VAL A 19 12.10 27.27 9.54
C VAL A 19 10.61 27.26 9.20
N LEU A 20 10.23 26.56 8.15
CA LEU A 20 8.87 26.60 7.60
C LEU A 20 7.80 26.16 8.60
N GLY A 21 8.14 25.25 9.52
CA GLY A 21 7.25 24.80 10.59
C GLY A 21 6.83 25.91 11.55
N ASN A 22 7.61 26.99 11.64
CA ASN A 22 7.33 28.15 12.47
C ASN A 22 6.70 29.28 11.64
N VAL A 23 7.36 29.63 10.54
CA VAL A 23 6.97 30.80 9.72
C VAL A 23 5.59 30.63 9.07
N VAL A 24 5.29 29.43 8.56
CA VAL A 24 4.02 29.22 7.84
C VAL A 24 2.80 29.37 8.74
N PRO A 25 2.71 28.76 9.94
CA PRO A 25 1.60 28.99 10.85
C PRO A 25 1.50 30.44 11.33
N GLU A 26 2.64 31.10 11.55
CA GLU A 26 2.69 32.50 12.01
C GLU A 26 2.12 33.46 10.95
N VAL A 27 2.57 33.33 9.71
CA VAL A 27 2.20 34.24 8.61
C VAL A 27 0.80 33.96 8.07
N LEU A 28 0.43 32.68 7.92
CA LEU A 28 -0.83 32.28 7.28
C LEU A 28 -1.95 31.94 8.28
N GLY A 29 -1.68 31.97 9.57
CA GLY A 29 -2.67 31.64 10.60
C GLY A 29 -3.15 30.19 10.58
N ALA A 30 -2.53 29.33 9.75
CA ALA A 30 -2.92 27.93 9.55
C ALA A 30 -1.72 27.02 9.38
N ASN A 31 -1.83 25.80 9.91
CA ASN A 31 -0.78 24.81 9.81
C ASN A 31 -0.83 24.05 8.46
N ILE A 32 -0.48 24.73 7.38
CA ILE A 32 -0.40 24.19 6.03
C ILE A 32 1.05 24.04 5.54
N THR A 33 2.00 23.90 6.44
CA THR A 33 3.45 23.82 6.17
C THR A 33 3.79 22.75 5.14
N PHE A 34 3.14 21.58 5.20
CA PHE A 34 3.34 20.53 4.20
C PHE A 34 3.01 21.01 2.78
N ALA A 35 1.84 21.59 2.58
CA ALA A 35 1.41 22.08 1.28
C ALA A 35 2.31 23.23 0.78
N VAL A 36 2.70 24.15 1.66
CA VAL A 36 3.62 25.25 1.34
C VAL A 36 4.98 24.69 0.91
N ARG A 37 5.60 23.80 1.69
CA ARG A 37 6.89 23.23 1.35
C ARG A 37 6.84 22.42 0.05
N THR A 38 5.80 21.63 -0.13
CA THR A 38 5.62 20.84 -1.36
C THR A 38 5.55 21.75 -2.59
N ARG A 39 4.81 22.85 -2.52
CA ARG A 39 4.64 23.75 -3.67
C ARG A 39 5.85 24.66 -3.91
N PHE A 40 6.43 25.23 -2.88
CA PHE A 40 7.46 26.23 -3.02
C PHE A 40 8.87 25.66 -3.09
N VAL A 41 9.15 24.58 -2.37
CA VAL A 41 10.47 23.95 -2.37
C VAL A 41 10.52 22.81 -3.39
N LEU A 42 9.61 21.85 -3.32
CA LEU A 42 9.70 20.64 -4.14
C LEU A 42 9.19 20.87 -5.58
N LEU A 43 7.95 21.35 -5.71
CA LEU A 43 7.35 21.55 -7.04
C LEU A 43 8.07 22.62 -7.83
N ARG A 44 8.32 23.77 -7.22
CA ARG A 44 8.99 24.90 -7.89
C ARG A 44 10.42 24.60 -8.28
N ASP A 45 11.21 24.08 -7.33
CA ASP A 45 12.63 23.91 -7.53
C ASP A 45 12.98 22.65 -8.36
N LEU A 46 12.22 21.57 -8.19
CA LEU A 46 12.39 20.32 -8.96
C LEU A 46 11.55 20.27 -10.25
N GLY A 47 10.52 21.10 -10.36
CA GLY A 47 9.65 21.14 -11.54
C GLY A 47 8.75 19.91 -11.72
N SER A 48 8.55 19.12 -10.69
CA SER A 48 7.77 17.85 -10.74
C SER A 48 6.26 18.11 -10.84
N ALA A 49 5.81 18.68 -11.96
CA ALA A 49 4.40 18.91 -12.23
C ALA A 49 3.76 17.75 -13.00
N LEU A 50 2.53 17.40 -12.63
CA LEU A 50 1.75 16.40 -13.35
C LEU A 50 1.38 16.92 -14.73
N SER A 51 1.61 16.11 -15.78
CA SER A 51 1.17 16.49 -17.13
C SER A 51 -0.36 16.46 -17.27
N PRO A 52 -0.95 17.29 -18.13
CA PRO A 52 -2.40 17.27 -18.35
C PRO A 52 -2.94 15.91 -18.79
N THR A 53 -2.20 15.17 -19.63
CA THR A 53 -2.59 13.82 -20.06
C THR A 53 -2.61 12.84 -18.89
N ASN A 54 -1.61 12.89 -18.02
CA ASN A 54 -1.60 12.02 -16.82
C ASN A 54 -2.72 12.40 -15.86
N ALA A 55 -3.00 13.70 -15.68
CA ALA A 55 -4.12 14.16 -14.87
C ALA A 55 -5.47 13.63 -15.42
N PHE A 56 -5.67 13.68 -16.73
CA PHE A 56 -6.84 13.13 -17.38
C PHE A 56 -6.98 11.61 -17.14
N ASN A 57 -5.89 10.85 -17.31
CA ASN A 57 -5.90 9.41 -17.05
C ASN A 57 -6.23 9.08 -15.58
N PHE A 58 -5.75 9.86 -14.62
CA PHE A 58 -6.13 9.68 -13.22
C PHE A 58 -7.61 9.96 -12.98
N ILE A 59 -8.16 11.03 -13.58
CA ILE A 59 -9.59 11.34 -13.46
C ILE A 59 -10.42 10.17 -14.01
N GLN A 60 -10.10 9.70 -15.22
CA GLN A 60 -10.78 8.55 -15.82
C GLN A 60 -10.70 7.28 -14.93
N GLY A 61 -9.54 7.02 -14.34
CA GLY A 61 -9.36 5.90 -13.40
C GLY A 61 -10.19 6.04 -12.13
N LEU A 62 -10.37 7.27 -11.63
CA LEU A 62 -11.12 7.55 -10.40
C LEU A 62 -12.64 7.41 -10.60
N GLU A 63 -13.17 7.72 -11.78
CA GLU A 63 -14.60 7.67 -12.05
C GLU A 63 -15.22 6.29 -11.80
N THR A 64 -14.48 5.22 -12.09
CA THR A 64 -14.93 3.84 -11.91
C THR A 64 -14.32 3.15 -10.69
N LEU A 65 -13.45 3.83 -9.93
CA LEU A 65 -12.73 3.24 -8.81
C LEU A 65 -13.65 2.63 -7.75
N PRO A 66 -14.73 3.28 -7.29
CA PRO A 66 -15.60 2.71 -6.27
C PRO A 66 -16.23 1.36 -6.70
N ILE A 67 -16.65 1.27 -7.97
CA ILE A 67 -17.27 0.05 -8.53
C ILE A 67 -16.23 -1.07 -8.61
N ARG A 68 -15.04 -0.79 -9.15
CA ARG A 68 -13.94 -1.76 -9.26
C ARG A 68 -13.48 -2.24 -7.89
N PHE A 69 -13.26 -1.29 -6.98
CA PHE A 69 -12.76 -1.58 -5.64
C PHE A 69 -13.75 -2.44 -4.84
N LYS A 70 -15.04 -2.15 -4.91
CA LYS A 70 -16.09 -2.98 -4.30
C LYS A 70 -16.02 -4.41 -4.82
N LYS A 71 -15.89 -4.59 -6.14
CA LYS A 71 -15.78 -5.93 -6.73
C LYS A 71 -14.51 -6.66 -6.31
N HIS A 72 -13.38 -5.95 -6.23
CA HIS A 72 -12.13 -6.51 -5.72
C HIS A 72 -12.26 -7.01 -4.28
N GLN A 73 -12.87 -6.21 -3.39
CA GLN A 73 -13.10 -6.61 -2.00
C GLN A 73 -13.98 -7.85 -1.90
N ASP A 74 -15.11 -7.87 -2.62
CA ASP A 74 -16.03 -9.01 -2.62
C ASP A 74 -15.37 -10.30 -3.10
N ASN A 75 -14.49 -10.20 -4.11
CA ASN A 75 -13.73 -11.33 -4.63
C ASN A 75 -12.64 -11.78 -3.63
N ALA A 76 -11.89 -10.85 -3.05
CA ALA A 76 -10.87 -11.15 -2.06
C ALA A 76 -11.47 -11.87 -0.83
N GLU A 77 -12.63 -11.44 -0.34
CA GLU A 77 -13.29 -12.10 0.76
C GLU A 77 -13.71 -13.55 0.43
N LYS A 78 -14.23 -13.78 -0.79
CA LYS A 78 -14.58 -15.14 -1.26
C LYS A 78 -13.36 -16.04 -1.36
N VAL A 79 -12.25 -15.52 -1.92
CA VAL A 79 -10.98 -16.24 -2.02
C VAL A 79 -10.40 -16.55 -0.64
N ALA A 80 -10.37 -15.57 0.26
CA ALA A 80 -9.89 -15.76 1.62
C ALA A 80 -10.70 -16.84 2.37
N LYS A 81 -12.03 -16.84 2.22
CA LYS A 81 -12.90 -17.87 2.77
C LYS A 81 -12.59 -19.24 2.19
N TYR A 82 -12.46 -19.34 0.87
CA TYR A 82 -12.13 -20.60 0.18
C TYR A 82 -10.80 -21.17 0.66
N LEU A 83 -9.75 -20.33 0.75
CA LEU A 83 -8.43 -20.75 1.20
C LEU A 83 -8.41 -21.23 2.65
N LYS A 84 -9.21 -20.63 3.53
CA LYS A 84 -9.31 -21.03 4.94
C LYS A 84 -9.76 -22.48 5.13
N ASP A 85 -10.53 -23.01 4.20
CA ASP A 85 -11.07 -24.36 4.26
C ASP A 85 -10.14 -25.41 3.60
N LYS A 86 -8.95 -25.01 3.13
CA LYS A 86 -7.98 -25.91 2.47
C LYS A 86 -7.01 -26.50 3.47
N LYS A 87 -6.80 -27.82 3.40
CA LYS A 87 -5.93 -28.57 4.32
C LYS A 87 -4.45 -28.20 4.23
N ASN A 88 -4.00 -27.77 3.05
CA ASN A 88 -2.62 -27.39 2.78
C ASN A 88 -2.35 -25.88 2.95
N VAL A 89 -3.32 -25.15 3.46
CA VAL A 89 -3.18 -23.73 3.81
C VAL A 89 -3.13 -23.60 5.32
N ASN A 90 -1.96 -23.22 5.84
CA ASN A 90 -1.72 -23.09 7.28
C ASN A 90 -2.36 -21.83 7.85
N ARG A 91 -2.34 -20.76 7.07
CA ARG A 91 -2.81 -19.46 7.52
C ARG A 91 -3.31 -18.63 6.35
N VAL A 92 -4.39 -17.88 6.59
CA VAL A 92 -4.89 -16.85 5.67
C VAL A 92 -4.68 -15.48 6.30
N ILE A 93 -4.00 -14.59 5.58
CA ILE A 93 -3.69 -13.23 5.99
C ILE A 93 -4.70 -12.30 5.30
N HIS A 94 -5.79 -12.03 5.99
CA HIS A 94 -6.84 -11.12 5.55
C HIS A 94 -7.45 -10.46 6.80
N PRO A 95 -7.76 -9.16 6.81
CA PRO A 95 -8.19 -8.44 8.03
C PRO A 95 -9.34 -9.12 8.77
N LYS A 96 -10.26 -9.72 8.06
CA LYS A 96 -11.39 -10.48 8.63
C LYS A 96 -10.99 -11.69 9.47
N TYR A 97 -9.80 -12.28 9.20
CA TYR A 97 -9.31 -13.52 9.80
C TYR A 97 -8.07 -13.32 10.68
N GLN A 98 -7.68 -12.08 10.90
CA GLN A 98 -6.55 -11.74 11.75
C GLN A 98 -6.93 -11.83 13.25
N HIS A 99 -5.90 -11.81 14.10
CA HIS A 99 -6.05 -11.74 15.54
C HIS A 99 -6.94 -10.55 15.96
N ASP A 100 -7.70 -10.68 17.05
CA ASP A 100 -8.71 -9.74 17.53
C ASP A 100 -8.32 -8.27 17.52
N ILE A 101 -7.08 -7.94 17.88
CA ILE A 101 -6.61 -6.54 17.87
C ILE A 101 -6.58 -5.94 16.46
N TYR A 102 -6.16 -6.72 15.46
CA TYR A 102 -6.10 -6.28 14.07
C TYR A 102 -7.49 -6.23 13.44
N LYS A 103 -8.34 -7.20 13.78
CA LYS A 103 -9.74 -7.23 13.39
C LYS A 103 -10.49 -6.00 13.91
N LYS A 104 -10.38 -5.68 15.20
CA LYS A 104 -10.98 -4.47 15.79
C LYS A 104 -10.47 -3.17 15.14
N ARG A 105 -9.19 -3.11 14.78
CA ARG A 105 -8.65 -1.96 14.03
C ARG A 105 -9.23 -1.88 12.63
N ALA A 106 -9.32 -2.99 11.92
CA ALA A 106 -9.94 -3.03 10.60
C ALA A 106 -11.40 -2.59 10.64
N GLU A 107 -12.19 -3.11 11.56
CA GLU A 107 -13.59 -2.70 11.79
C GLU A 107 -13.74 -1.21 12.11
N LYS A 108 -12.76 -0.62 12.82
CA LYS A 108 -12.75 0.81 13.16
C LYS A 108 -12.42 1.73 12.01
N TYR A 109 -11.52 1.31 11.11
CA TYR A 109 -10.92 2.19 10.09
C TYR A 109 -11.33 1.83 8.66
N MET A 110 -11.96 0.67 8.43
CA MET A 110 -12.32 0.15 7.12
C MET A 110 -13.83 -0.16 7.10
N GLU A 111 -14.64 0.89 7.02
CA GLU A 111 -16.11 0.79 7.19
C GLU A 111 -16.80 -0.07 6.13
N ASP A 112 -16.34 -0.01 4.87
CA ASP A 112 -17.00 -0.63 3.71
C ASP A 112 -16.33 -1.92 3.20
N GLY A 113 -15.45 -2.53 3.98
CA GLY A 113 -14.77 -3.78 3.61
C GLY A 113 -13.29 -3.78 3.93
N PHE A 114 -12.60 -4.89 3.63
CA PHE A 114 -11.25 -5.15 4.13
C PHE A 114 -10.15 -5.07 3.06
N GLY A 115 -10.46 -4.50 1.91
CA GLY A 115 -9.52 -4.34 0.82
C GLY A 115 -9.37 -5.57 -0.08
N PRO A 116 -8.56 -5.47 -1.16
CA PRO A 116 -8.48 -6.45 -2.23
C PRO A 116 -7.35 -7.47 -2.05
N LEU A 117 -6.58 -7.41 -0.97
CA LEU A 117 -5.39 -8.23 -0.77
C LEU A 117 -5.67 -9.44 0.11
N VAL A 118 -5.18 -10.59 -0.31
CA VAL A 118 -5.21 -11.85 0.46
C VAL A 118 -3.81 -12.46 0.45
N GLY A 119 -3.21 -12.61 1.61
CA GLY A 119 -2.03 -13.44 1.80
C GLY A 119 -2.40 -14.81 2.35
N PHE A 120 -1.57 -15.80 2.11
CA PHE A 120 -1.73 -17.11 2.72
C PHE A 120 -0.39 -17.87 2.75
N GLU A 121 -0.29 -18.78 3.69
CA GLU A 121 0.88 -19.64 3.90
C GLU A 121 0.54 -21.08 3.52
N LEU A 122 1.40 -21.69 2.72
CA LEU A 122 1.25 -23.09 2.28
C LEU A 122 2.16 -24.01 3.10
N ASP A 123 1.66 -25.23 3.33
CA ASP A 123 2.53 -26.32 3.77
C ASP A 123 3.60 -26.61 2.71
N GLY A 124 4.85 -26.87 3.14
CA GLY A 124 5.98 -27.20 2.26
C GLY A 124 6.87 -26.01 1.90
N GLY A 125 6.67 -24.84 2.53
CA GLY A 125 7.58 -23.70 2.49
C GLY A 125 7.81 -23.12 1.09
N ILE A 126 9.04 -22.65 0.83
CA ILE A 126 9.41 -21.91 -0.40
C ILE A 126 9.11 -22.72 -1.66
N GLU A 127 9.41 -24.01 -1.68
CA GLU A 127 9.18 -24.85 -2.88
C GLU A 127 7.68 -25.03 -3.18
N ALA A 128 6.85 -25.17 -2.15
CA ALA A 128 5.40 -25.20 -2.34
C ALA A 128 4.87 -23.89 -2.89
N GLY A 129 5.39 -22.75 -2.40
CA GLY A 129 5.05 -21.43 -2.91
C GLY A 129 5.43 -21.23 -4.37
N LYS A 130 6.64 -21.64 -4.78
CA LYS A 130 7.09 -21.60 -6.18
C LYS A 130 6.22 -22.48 -7.06
N ASN A 131 6.01 -23.75 -6.68
CA ASN A 131 5.17 -24.68 -7.42
C ASN A 131 3.73 -24.15 -7.57
N PHE A 132 3.18 -23.51 -6.54
CA PHE A 132 1.87 -22.87 -6.63
C PHE A 132 1.84 -21.80 -7.73
N ILE A 133 2.81 -20.87 -7.72
CA ILE A 133 2.87 -19.78 -8.69
C ILE A 133 3.09 -20.31 -10.11
N ASP A 134 3.98 -21.26 -10.29
CA ASP A 134 4.36 -21.80 -11.61
C ASP A 134 3.22 -22.59 -12.28
N ASN A 135 2.25 -23.08 -11.50
CA ASN A 135 1.08 -23.79 -12.01
C ASN A 135 -0.19 -22.94 -12.15
N LEU A 136 -0.08 -21.61 -12.00
CA LEU A 136 -1.21 -20.72 -12.21
C LEU A 136 -1.47 -20.48 -13.70
N GLU A 137 -2.66 -20.83 -14.17
CA GLU A 137 -3.07 -20.61 -15.56
C GLU A 137 -3.86 -19.30 -15.75
N LEU A 138 -4.76 -18.99 -14.82
CA LEU A 138 -5.64 -17.80 -14.90
C LEU A 138 -5.05 -16.54 -14.23
N ILE A 139 -4.24 -16.75 -13.20
CA ILE A 139 -3.73 -15.68 -12.35
C ILE A 139 -2.34 -15.26 -12.84
N TYR A 140 -2.12 -13.97 -13.04
CA TYR A 140 -0.84 -13.44 -13.50
C TYR A 140 0.18 -13.33 -12.37
N HIS A 141 1.40 -13.81 -12.63
CA HIS A 141 2.52 -13.69 -11.70
C HIS A 141 3.14 -12.29 -11.80
N VAL A 142 2.55 -11.33 -11.12
CA VAL A 142 3.00 -9.93 -11.08
C VAL A 142 2.45 -9.22 -9.84
N ALA A 143 3.17 -8.22 -9.34
CA ALA A 143 2.72 -7.36 -8.25
C ALA A 143 2.18 -6.04 -8.81
N ASN A 144 0.88 -5.81 -8.66
CA ASN A 144 0.23 -4.53 -8.93
C ASN A 144 -1.08 -4.44 -8.15
N ILE A 145 -1.31 -3.36 -7.40
CA ILE A 145 -2.53 -3.19 -6.61
C ILE A 145 -3.58 -2.46 -7.44
N GLY A 146 -4.77 -3.06 -7.54
CA GLY A 146 -5.91 -2.47 -8.25
C GLY A 146 -5.95 -2.80 -9.75
N ASP A 147 -5.17 -3.76 -10.22
CA ASP A 147 -5.28 -4.31 -11.57
C ASP A 147 -6.67 -4.95 -11.78
N ALA A 148 -7.19 -4.88 -13.01
CA ALA A 148 -8.44 -5.54 -13.38
C ALA A 148 -8.32 -7.07 -13.37
N ARG A 149 -7.13 -7.60 -13.54
CA ARG A 149 -6.81 -9.03 -13.51
C ARG A 149 -6.52 -9.50 -12.09
N THR A 150 -6.72 -10.79 -11.82
CA THR A 150 -6.24 -11.40 -10.57
C THR A 150 -4.75 -11.64 -10.67
N LEU A 151 -4.02 -11.23 -9.64
CA LEU A 151 -2.57 -11.29 -9.57
C LEU A 151 -2.13 -12.08 -8.35
N ALA A 152 -0.98 -12.73 -8.45
CA ALA A 152 -0.32 -13.39 -7.33
C ALA A 152 1.19 -13.21 -7.41
N ILE A 153 1.85 -13.19 -6.26
CA ILE A 153 3.31 -13.27 -6.14
C ILE A 153 3.70 -14.23 -5.03
N HIS A 154 4.88 -14.81 -5.14
CA HIS A 154 5.56 -15.47 -4.03
C HIS A 154 6.68 -14.56 -3.54
N PRO A 155 6.49 -13.78 -2.45
CA PRO A 155 7.40 -12.72 -2.07
C PRO A 155 8.82 -13.20 -1.79
N ALA A 156 8.97 -14.35 -1.14
CA ALA A 156 10.29 -14.90 -0.78
C ALA A 156 11.19 -15.15 -2.00
N SER A 157 10.63 -15.56 -3.14
CA SER A 157 11.40 -15.82 -4.37
C SER A 157 11.43 -14.64 -5.36
N THR A 158 10.71 -13.54 -5.07
CA THR A 158 10.60 -12.38 -5.95
C THR A 158 10.99 -11.08 -5.24
N THR A 159 10.04 -10.35 -4.68
CA THR A 159 10.24 -9.01 -4.10
C THR A 159 11.15 -8.99 -2.87
N HIS A 160 11.32 -10.11 -2.18
CA HIS A 160 12.15 -10.26 -0.98
C HIS A 160 13.31 -11.27 -1.18
N SER A 161 13.61 -11.65 -2.42
CA SER A 161 14.65 -12.63 -2.74
C SER A 161 16.07 -12.21 -2.33
N GLN A 162 16.33 -10.91 -2.17
CA GLN A 162 17.59 -10.38 -1.69
C GLN A 162 17.80 -10.49 -0.18
N LEU A 163 16.75 -10.81 0.59
CA LEU A 163 16.83 -11.02 2.02
C LEU A 163 17.33 -12.43 2.33
N ASN A 164 18.09 -12.56 3.42
CA ASN A 164 18.38 -13.88 3.98
C ASN A 164 17.15 -14.50 4.64
N THR A 165 17.19 -15.78 4.96
CA THR A 165 16.04 -16.53 5.52
C THR A 165 15.50 -15.93 6.82
N GLU A 166 16.37 -15.44 7.70
CA GLU A 166 15.95 -14.83 8.96
C GLU A 166 15.18 -13.53 8.73
N ASP A 167 15.68 -12.68 7.84
CA ASP A 167 15.01 -11.43 7.48
C ASP A 167 13.72 -11.66 6.70
N GLN A 168 13.65 -12.69 5.86
CA GLN A 168 12.39 -13.11 5.19
C GLN A 168 11.34 -13.51 6.22
N LEU A 169 11.68 -14.35 7.21
CA LEU A 169 10.78 -14.73 8.29
C LEU A 169 10.33 -13.52 9.13
N ARG A 170 11.24 -12.58 9.41
CA ARG A 170 10.89 -11.35 10.13
C ARG A 170 9.95 -10.45 9.31
N ALA A 171 10.10 -10.43 8.00
CA ALA A 171 9.21 -9.73 7.08
C ALA A 171 7.85 -10.43 6.91
N GLY A 172 7.73 -11.68 7.31
CA GLY A 172 6.51 -12.48 7.20
C GLY A 172 6.30 -13.07 5.80
N VAL A 173 7.40 -13.38 5.13
CA VAL A 173 7.42 -13.98 3.78
C VAL A 173 8.22 -15.26 3.76
#